data_9d9c9a0b1a8378b9072b95460ff88e70
#
_entry.id   9d9c9a0b1a8378b9072b95460ff88e70
#
_cell.length_a   1.000
_cell.length_b   1.000
_cell.length_c   1.000
_cell.angle_alpha   90.00
_cell.angle_beta   90.00
_cell.angle_gamma   90.00
#
_symmetry.space_group_name_H-M   'P 1'
#
loop_
_entity.id
_entity.type
_entity.pdbx_description
1 polymer ?
#
loop_
_entity_poly.entity_id
_entity_poly.type
_entity_poly.pdbx_seq_one_letter_code
_entity_poly.pdbx_strand_id
1 'polypeptide(L)'
;MNKIMSLLFLMVLSLSLVSCSNQSNQTLDGEYYWINESRNERAFTISGTKGTLDSSVADNFVIDQKNETIELMGSQMLNRTTSYKYKDGVFTVDISGVERDYYKKDSEAYKKALKELDDD
;
A
#
# COMPACT_ATOMS: atom_id res chain seq x y z
N MET A 1 2.46 27.28 -38.79
CA MET A 1 2.18 25.89 -38.42
C MET A 1 3.10 25.35 -37.35
N ASN A 2 4.38 25.65 -37.43
CA ASN A 2 5.34 25.14 -36.47
C ASN A 2 5.10 25.64 -35.02
N LYS A 3 4.54 26.83 -34.87
CA LYS A 3 4.29 27.40 -33.54
C LYS A 3 3.16 26.69 -32.82
N ILE A 4 2.18 26.18 -33.54
CA ILE A 4 1.04 25.46 -32.95
C ILE A 4 1.49 24.10 -32.43
N MET A 5 2.38 23.43 -33.16
CA MET A 5 2.91 22.14 -32.74
C MET A 5 3.78 22.25 -31.50
N SER A 6 4.55 23.34 -31.38
CA SER A 6 5.36 23.59 -30.18
C SER A 6 4.50 23.78 -28.95
N LEU A 7 3.40 24.50 -29.10
CA LEU A 7 2.46 24.75 -28.00
C LEU A 7 1.81 23.46 -27.51
N LEU A 8 1.41 22.61 -28.43
CA LEU A 8 0.82 21.30 -28.09
C LEU A 8 1.81 20.42 -27.34
N PHE A 9 3.05 20.43 -27.78
CA PHE A 9 4.09 19.63 -27.14
C PHE A 9 4.35 20.10 -25.71
N LEU A 10 4.35 21.41 -25.49
CA LEU A 10 4.53 21.97 -24.14
C LEU A 10 3.37 21.61 -23.21
N MET A 11 2.15 21.57 -23.72
CA MET A 11 0.99 21.18 -22.93
C MET A 11 1.07 19.73 -22.45
N VAL A 12 1.51 18.85 -23.33
CA VAL A 12 1.64 17.43 -22.99
C VAL A 12 2.69 17.25 -21.88
N LEU A 13 3.78 17.97 -21.96
CA LEU A 13 4.83 17.91 -20.92
C LEU A 13 4.32 18.42 -19.57
N SER A 14 3.50 19.47 -19.57
CA SER A 14 2.93 20.00 -18.34
C SER A 14 2.03 18.98 -17.64
N LEU A 15 1.22 18.28 -18.42
CA LEU A 15 0.33 17.25 -17.88
C LEU A 15 1.11 16.08 -17.27
N SER A 16 2.22 15.71 -17.89
CA SER A 16 3.07 14.64 -17.37
C SER A 16 3.67 15.00 -16.00
N LEU A 17 4.07 16.24 -15.85
CA LEU A 17 4.63 16.73 -14.58
C LEU A 17 3.58 16.71 -13.46
N VAL A 18 2.34 17.09 -13.79
CA VAL A 18 1.25 17.07 -12.81
C VAL A 18 0.96 15.65 -12.34
N SER A 19 0.97 14.69 -13.26
CA SER A 19 0.78 13.28 -12.92
C SER A 19 1.85 12.78 -11.95
N CYS A 20 3.09 13.13 -12.19
CA CYS A 20 4.19 12.74 -11.30
C CYS A 20 4.03 13.33 -9.90
N SER A 21 3.60 14.59 -9.80
CA SER A 21 3.36 15.24 -8.52
C SER A 21 2.29 14.51 -7.71
N ASN A 22 1.21 14.09 -8.37
CA ASN A 22 0.12 13.38 -7.71
C ASN A 22 0.57 12.04 -7.13
N GLN A 23 1.45 11.33 -7.83
CA GLN A 23 1.96 10.05 -7.36
C GLN A 23 2.80 10.19 -6.09
N SER A 24 3.55 11.28 -5.96
CA SER A 24 4.41 11.49 -4.80
C SER A 24 3.64 11.84 -3.53
N ASN A 25 2.34 12.16 -3.65
CA ASN A 25 1.50 12.56 -2.53
C ASN A 25 0.53 11.47 -2.06
N GLN A 26 0.69 10.25 -2.53
CA GLN A 26 -0.16 9.14 -2.10
C GLN A 26 0.08 8.83 -0.62
N THR A 27 -1.01 8.70 0.13
CA THR A 27 -0.94 8.30 1.53
C THR A 27 -1.13 6.79 1.65
N LEU A 28 -0.57 6.24 2.71
CA LEU A 28 -0.75 4.83 3.02
C LEU A 28 -1.94 4.59 3.94
N ASP A 29 -2.62 5.65 4.38
CA ASP A 29 -3.74 5.56 5.31
C ASP A 29 -4.85 4.67 4.77
N GLY A 30 -5.36 3.80 5.62
CA GLY A 30 -6.49 2.95 5.26
C GLY A 30 -6.46 1.61 5.96
N GLU A 31 -7.47 0.81 5.67
CA GLU A 31 -7.56 -0.56 6.16
C GLU A 31 -7.04 -1.50 5.10
N TYR A 32 -6.26 -2.51 5.53
CA TYR A 32 -5.64 -3.47 4.64
C TYR A 32 -6.13 -4.87 4.96
N TYR A 33 -6.50 -5.61 3.91
CA TYR A 33 -7.13 -6.92 4.04
C TYR A 33 -6.26 -8.03 3.47
N TRP A 34 -6.25 -9.15 4.17
CA TRP A 34 -5.64 -10.37 3.70
C TRP A 34 -6.72 -11.21 3.03
N ILE A 35 -6.64 -11.32 1.71
CA ILE A 35 -7.65 -11.99 0.89
C ILE A 35 -6.99 -13.13 0.12
N ASN A 36 -7.54 -14.34 0.30
CA ASN A 36 -7.16 -15.50 -0.51
C ASN A 36 -8.36 -16.43 -0.59
N GLU A 37 -8.17 -17.65 -1.11
CA GLU A 37 -9.27 -18.58 -1.33
C GLU A 37 -10.07 -18.90 -0.08
N SER A 38 -9.44 -18.83 1.08
CA SER A 38 -10.07 -19.19 2.36
C SER A 38 -10.20 -18.04 3.33
N ARG A 39 -9.74 -16.83 2.98
CA ARG A 39 -9.70 -15.70 3.90
C ARG A 39 -10.12 -14.39 3.25
N ASN A 40 -10.86 -13.61 4.02
CA ASN A 40 -11.13 -12.23 3.74
C ASN A 40 -11.23 -11.53 5.09
N GLU A 41 -10.09 -11.11 5.62
CA GLU A 41 -10.05 -10.52 6.95
C GLU A 41 -9.14 -9.29 6.97
N ARG A 42 -9.49 -8.33 7.81
CA ARG A 42 -8.65 -7.15 7.99
C ARG A 42 -7.38 -7.56 8.73
N ALA A 43 -6.24 -7.19 8.15
CA ALA A 43 -4.94 -7.53 8.73
C ALA A 43 -4.39 -6.38 9.57
N PHE A 44 -4.50 -5.16 9.06
CA PHE A 44 -4.01 -3.98 9.79
C PHE A 44 -4.63 -2.71 9.23
N THR A 45 -4.51 -1.64 10.01
CA THR A 45 -4.98 -0.31 9.65
C THR A 45 -3.81 0.66 9.78
N ILE A 46 -3.62 1.53 8.80
CA ILE A 46 -2.56 2.54 8.81
C ILE A 46 -3.17 3.92 8.99
N SER A 47 -2.58 4.69 9.91
CA SER A 47 -2.93 6.09 10.14
C SER A 47 -1.63 6.88 10.30
N GLY A 48 -1.31 7.73 9.33
CA GLY A 48 -0.05 8.47 9.30
C GLY A 48 1.13 7.53 9.13
N THR A 49 2.02 7.48 10.12
CA THR A 49 3.20 6.61 10.12
C THR A 49 3.03 5.39 11.02
N LYS A 50 1.82 5.19 11.57
CA LYS A 50 1.56 4.08 12.49
C LYS A 50 0.58 3.09 11.89
N GLY A 51 0.87 1.81 12.09
CA GLY A 51 -0.04 0.74 11.74
C GLY A 51 -0.46 -0.04 12.97
N THR A 52 -1.75 -0.40 13.04
CA THR A 52 -2.30 -1.22 14.12
C THR A 52 -2.65 -2.58 13.54
N LEU A 53 -2.07 -3.61 14.12
CA LEU A 53 -2.27 -4.98 13.63
C LEU A 53 -3.46 -5.65 14.32
N ASP A 54 -4.18 -6.43 13.54
CA ASP A 54 -5.27 -7.27 14.07
C ASP A 54 -4.77 -8.70 14.37
N SER A 55 -3.44 -8.87 14.38
CA SER A 55 -2.78 -10.14 14.61
C SER A 55 -2.40 -10.32 16.08
N SER A 56 -2.22 -11.58 16.50
CA SER A 56 -1.71 -11.89 17.84
C SER A 56 -0.18 -11.91 17.91
N VAL A 57 0.50 -11.81 16.76
CA VAL A 57 1.97 -11.89 16.70
C VAL A 57 2.60 -10.56 17.05
N ALA A 58 2.06 -9.48 16.53
CA ALA A 58 2.54 -8.13 16.80
C ALA A 58 1.37 -7.20 17.03
N ASP A 59 1.57 -6.13 17.80
CA ASP A 59 0.50 -5.19 18.14
C ASP A 59 0.41 -4.02 17.18
N ASN A 60 1.56 -3.49 16.78
CA ASN A 60 1.61 -2.33 15.89
C ASN A 60 2.95 -2.24 15.17
N PHE A 61 3.03 -1.29 14.24
CA PHE A 61 4.30 -1.00 13.55
C PHE A 61 4.39 0.49 13.23
N VAL A 62 5.62 0.94 13.00
CA VAL A 62 5.93 2.31 12.58
C VAL A 62 6.52 2.26 11.18
N ILE A 63 6.07 3.17 10.31
CA ILE A 63 6.47 3.20 8.90
C ILE A 63 7.56 4.23 8.69
N ASP A 64 8.62 3.83 7.99
CA ASP A 64 9.65 4.74 7.48
C ASP A 64 9.52 4.74 5.95
N GLN A 65 8.80 5.73 5.42
CA GLN A 65 8.54 5.82 3.98
C GLN A 65 9.81 6.10 3.19
N LYS A 66 10.75 6.80 3.78
CA LYS A 66 11.99 7.14 3.11
C LYS A 66 12.81 5.90 2.78
N ASN A 67 12.88 4.97 3.71
CA ASN A 67 13.64 3.73 3.57
C ASN A 67 12.78 2.53 3.16
N GLU A 68 11.48 2.73 3.04
CA GLU A 68 10.51 1.69 2.71
C GLU A 68 10.61 0.50 3.67
N THR A 69 10.63 0.80 4.96
CA THR A 69 10.66 -0.20 6.02
C THR A 69 9.59 0.05 7.05
N ILE A 70 9.25 -1.00 7.80
CA ILE A 70 8.41 -0.87 8.99
C ILE A 70 9.14 -1.52 10.15
N GLU A 71 8.89 -1.00 11.36
CA GLU A 71 9.37 -1.62 12.60
C GLU A 71 8.17 -2.22 13.32
N LEU A 72 8.16 -3.54 13.43
CA LEU A 72 7.11 -4.29 14.11
C LEU A 72 7.37 -4.31 15.60
N MET A 73 6.33 -4.06 16.39
CA MET A 73 6.43 -4.01 17.85
C MET A 73 5.28 -4.79 18.47
N GLY A 74 5.56 -5.42 19.61
CA GLY A 74 4.55 -6.14 20.34
C GLY A 74 5.05 -6.49 21.73
N SER A 75 4.11 -6.72 22.68
CA SER A 75 4.46 -7.04 24.07
C SER A 75 5.11 -8.42 24.21
N GLN A 76 4.92 -9.30 23.23
CA GLN A 76 5.37 -10.69 23.28
C GLN A 76 6.52 -10.97 22.31
N MET A 77 7.11 -9.93 21.72
CA MET A 77 8.16 -10.12 20.71
C MET A 77 9.20 -9.02 20.80
N LEU A 78 10.39 -9.29 20.27
CA LEU A 78 11.40 -8.26 20.06
C LEU A 78 11.05 -7.43 18.85
N ASN A 79 11.37 -6.15 18.89
CA ASN A 79 11.14 -5.26 17.74
C ASN A 79 11.90 -5.77 16.53
N ARG A 80 11.26 -5.75 15.37
CA ARG A 80 11.83 -6.25 14.13
C ARG A 80 11.56 -5.29 12.99
N THR A 81 12.60 -4.95 12.24
CA THR A 81 12.48 -4.08 11.07
C THR A 81 12.48 -4.94 9.81
N THR A 82 11.53 -4.68 8.92
CA THR A 82 11.43 -5.38 7.65
C THR A 82 11.06 -4.40 6.54
N SER A 83 11.43 -4.73 5.31
CA SER A 83 11.09 -3.93 4.14
C SER A 83 9.64 -4.14 3.74
N TYR A 84 9.05 -3.14 3.12
CA TYR A 84 7.73 -3.28 2.51
C TYR A 84 7.75 -2.68 1.11
N LYS A 85 6.72 -3.02 0.32
CA LYS A 85 6.46 -2.40 -0.97
C LYS A 85 5.00 -2.02 -1.01
N TYR A 86 4.72 -0.88 -1.61
CA TYR A 86 3.35 -0.43 -1.81
C TYR A 86 3.18 0.04 -3.24
N LYS A 87 2.19 -0.51 -3.94
CA LYS A 87 1.87 -0.10 -5.30
C LYS A 87 0.40 -0.37 -5.59
N ASP A 88 -0.30 0.68 -6.03
CA ASP A 88 -1.69 0.57 -6.53
C ASP A 88 -2.63 -0.16 -5.57
N GLY A 89 -2.52 0.15 -4.29
CA GLY A 89 -3.39 -0.42 -3.28
C GLY A 89 -2.93 -1.75 -2.73
N VAL A 90 -1.76 -2.25 -3.14
CA VAL A 90 -1.22 -3.50 -2.63
C VAL A 90 -0.01 -3.21 -1.76
N PHE A 91 -0.10 -3.62 -0.50
CA PHE A 91 0.97 -3.47 0.49
C PHE A 91 1.59 -4.85 0.71
N THR A 92 2.83 -5.02 0.27
CA THR A 92 3.54 -6.30 0.36
C THR A 92 4.55 -6.24 1.49
N VAL A 93 4.40 -7.12 2.48
CA VAL A 93 5.25 -7.10 3.67
C VAL A 93 5.25 -8.45 4.38
N ASP A 94 6.33 -8.72 5.09
CA ASP A 94 6.46 -9.90 5.95
C ASP A 94 6.17 -9.49 7.39
N ILE A 95 5.00 -9.84 7.89
CA ILE A 95 4.61 -9.54 9.27
C ILE A 95 4.85 -10.75 10.18
N SER A 96 4.52 -11.94 9.72
CA SER A 96 4.52 -13.14 10.55
C SER A 96 5.50 -14.22 10.11
N GLY A 97 6.52 -13.85 9.34
CA GLY A 97 7.51 -14.80 8.83
C GLY A 97 7.35 -15.15 7.37
N VAL A 98 6.29 -14.70 6.75
CA VAL A 98 6.01 -14.93 5.32
C VAL A 98 5.59 -13.61 4.68
N GLU A 99 6.19 -13.29 3.54
CA GLU A 99 5.81 -12.11 2.78
C GLU A 99 4.46 -12.33 2.13
N ARG A 100 3.54 -11.38 2.32
CA ARG A 100 2.18 -11.45 1.78
C ARG A 100 1.75 -10.13 1.20
N ASP A 101 0.77 -10.19 0.31
CA ASP A 101 0.11 -9.02 -0.26
C ASP A 101 -1.14 -8.71 0.56
N TYR A 102 -1.28 -7.46 0.96
CA TYR A 102 -2.46 -6.96 1.66
C TYR A 102 -3.10 -5.89 0.81
N TYR A 103 -4.42 -5.90 0.72
CA TYR A 103 -5.17 -5.06 -0.19
C TYR A 103 -5.85 -3.92 0.55
N LYS A 104 -5.57 -2.71 0.11
CA LYS A 104 -6.18 -1.51 0.70
C LYS A 104 -7.67 -1.48 0.35
N LYS A 105 -8.52 -1.35 1.37
CA LYS A 105 -9.97 -1.32 1.20
C LYS A 105 -10.38 -0.28 0.17
N ASP A 106 -11.28 -0.66 -0.72
CA ASP A 106 -11.84 0.18 -1.79
C ASP A 106 -10.86 0.50 -2.92
N SER A 107 -9.67 -0.08 -2.92
CA SER A 107 -8.76 0.03 -4.06
C SER A 107 -9.20 -0.92 -5.18
N GLU A 108 -8.71 -0.69 -6.39
CA GLU A 108 -9.00 -1.58 -7.51
C GLU A 108 -8.49 -2.99 -7.28
N ALA A 109 -7.31 -3.10 -6.66
CA ALA A 109 -6.72 -4.40 -6.32
C ALA A 109 -7.60 -5.15 -5.32
N TYR A 110 -8.15 -4.44 -4.33
CA TYR A 110 -9.07 -5.00 -3.35
C TYR A 110 -10.34 -5.54 -4.02
N LYS A 111 -10.94 -4.74 -4.89
CA LYS A 111 -12.15 -5.14 -5.61
C LYS A 111 -11.91 -6.35 -6.49
N LYS A 112 -10.76 -6.39 -7.16
CA LYS A 112 -10.38 -7.51 -8.01
C LYS A 112 -10.17 -8.78 -7.19
N ALA A 113 -9.52 -8.68 -6.04
CA ALA A 113 -9.28 -9.82 -5.16
C ALA A 113 -10.60 -10.40 -4.64
N LEU A 114 -11.55 -9.52 -4.26
CA LEU A 114 -12.87 -9.95 -3.83
C LEU A 114 -13.63 -10.65 -4.94
N LYS A 115 -13.53 -10.15 -6.16
CA LYS A 115 -14.22 -10.73 -7.30
C LYS A 115 -13.68 -12.13 -7.61
N GLU A 116 -12.38 -12.30 -7.53
CA GLU A 116 -11.75 -13.62 -7.74
C GLU A 116 -12.20 -14.62 -6.67
N LEU A 117 -12.42 -14.15 -5.45
CA LEU A 117 -12.90 -14.96 -4.36
C LEU A 117 -14.34 -15.45 -4.63
N ASP A 118 -15.18 -14.55 -5.15
CA ASP A 118 -16.58 -14.87 -5.45
C ASP A 118 -16.75 -15.81 -6.65
N ASP A 119 -15.80 -15.79 -7.58
CA ASP A 119 -15.86 -16.61 -8.80
C ASP A 119 -15.49 -18.07 -8.56
N ASP A 120 -14.96 -18.39 -7.40
CA ASP A 120 -14.66 -19.75 -6.98
C ASP A 120 -15.83 -20.37 -6.24
#